data_204c448a8f8487e24188664bb5b4dedf
#
_entry.id   204c448a8f8487e24188664bb5b4dedf
#
_cell.length_a   1.000
_cell.length_b   1.000
_cell.length_c   1.000
_cell.angle_alpha   90.00
_cell.angle_beta   90.00
_cell.angle_gamma   90.00
#
_symmetry.space_group_name_H-M   'P 1'
#
loop_
_entity.id
_entity.type
_entity.pdbx_description
1 polymer ?
#
loop_
_entity_poly.entity_id
_entity_poly.type
_entity_poly.pdbx_seq_one_letter_code
_entity_poly.pdbx_strand_id
1 'polypeptide(L)' 'LDARLILLLANHVGDEAVLREALDAARRSVEETGT' A
#
# COMPACT_ATOMS: atom_id res chain seq x y z
N LEU A 1 14.60 -9.00 21.04
CA LEU A 1 14.03 -8.44 19.79
C LEU A 1 14.72 -7.13 19.43
N ASP A 2 15.11 -6.99 18.17
CA ASP A 2 15.76 -5.78 17.68
C ASP A 2 14.69 -4.77 17.24
N ALA A 3 14.67 -3.63 17.92
CA ALA A 3 13.71 -2.57 17.62
C ALA A 3 13.85 -2.05 16.18
N ARG A 4 15.08 -2.03 15.66
CA ARG A 4 15.32 -1.60 14.29
C ARG A 4 14.70 -2.56 13.28
N LEU A 5 14.79 -3.85 13.55
CA LEU A 5 14.18 -4.85 12.69
C LEU A 5 12.66 -4.71 12.69
N ILE A 6 12.08 -4.53 13.86
CA ILE A 6 10.64 -4.33 13.99
C ILE A 6 10.18 -3.09 13.22
N LEU A 7 10.93 -2.01 13.35
CA LEU A 7 10.61 -0.76 12.66
C LEU A 7 10.68 -0.92 11.15
N LEU A 8 11.71 -1.60 10.66
CA LEU A 8 11.86 -1.86 9.23
C LEU A 8 10.72 -2.70 8.69
N LEU A 9 10.36 -3.74 9.43
CA LEU A 9 9.24 -4.60 9.03
C LEU A 9 7.92 -3.84 9.03
N ALA A 10 7.69 -3.01 10.04
CA ALA A 10 6.47 -2.20 10.13
C ALA A 10 6.38 -1.23 8.94
N ASN A 11 7.50 -0.60 8.59
CA ASN A 11 7.56 0.29 7.44
C ASN A 11 7.28 -0.45 6.14
N HIS A 12 7.84 -1.63 5.99
CA HIS A 12 7.65 -2.45 4.80
C HIS A 12 6.17 -2.84 4.62
N VAL A 13 5.54 -3.29 5.70
CA VAL A 13 4.11 -3.63 5.69
C VAL A 13 3.27 -2.40 5.36
N GLY A 14 3.65 -1.25 5.93
CA GLY A 14 2.97 0.02 5.64
C GLY A 14 3.06 0.41 4.18
N ASP A 15 4.23 0.22 3.56
CA ASP A 15 4.43 0.49 2.13
C ASP A 15 3.52 -0.39 1.26
N GLU A 16 3.41 -1.66 1.61
CA GLU A 16 2.54 -2.58 0.88
C GLU A 16 1.08 -2.18 0.99
N ALA A 17 0.66 -1.74 2.16
CA ALA A 17 -0.71 -1.27 2.36
C ALA A 17 -1.01 -0.03 1.53
N VAL A 18 -0.07 0.92 1.50
CA VAL A 18 -0.19 2.14 0.70
C VAL A 18 -0.27 1.80 -0.78
N LEU A 19 0.58 0.88 -1.24
CA LEU A 19 0.56 0.45 -2.64
C LEU A 19 -0.79 -0.17 -2.99
N ARG A 20 -1.32 -0.99 -2.12
CA ARG A 20 -2.62 -1.63 -2.34
C ARG A 20 -3.74 -0.60 -2.43
N GLU A 21 -3.72 0.41 -1.57
CA GLU A 21 -4.68 1.50 -1.61
C GLU A 21 -4.59 2.27 -2.92
N ALA A 22 -3.37 2.52 -3.39
CA ALA A 22 -3.15 3.24 -4.65
C ALA A 22 -3.70 2.43 -5.84
N LEU A 23 -3.47 1.13 -5.84
CA LEU A 23 -3.98 0.25 -6.89
C LEU A 23 -5.51 0.19 -6.88
N ASP A 24 -6.11 0.16 -5.70
CA ASP A 24 -7.56 0.18 -5.56
C ASP A 24 -8.14 1.49 -6.09
N ALA A 25 -7.50 2.61 -5.75
CA ALA A 25 -7.94 3.92 -6.22
C ALA A 25 -7.84 4.03 -7.73
N ALA A 26 -6.74 3.52 -8.31
CA ALA A 26 -6.54 3.51 -9.75
C ALA A 26 -7.61 2.68 -10.46
N ARG A 27 -7.91 1.52 -9.89
CA ARG A 27 -8.92 0.62 -10.45
C ARG A 27 -10.30 1.27 -10.44
N ARG A 28 -10.66 1.91 -9.34
CA ARG A 28 -11.94 2.63 -9.23
C ARG A 28 -12.02 3.77 -10.24
N SER A 29 -10.93 4.49 -10.42
CA SER A 29 -10.86 5.58 -11.37
C SER A 29 -11.14 5.11 -12.79
N VAL A 30 -10.54 3.99 -13.18
CA VAL A 30 -10.77 3.39 -14.50
C VAL A 30 -12.21 2.96 -14.66
N GLU A 31 -12.80 2.34 -13.65
CA GLU A 31 -14.19 1.90 -13.67
C GLU A 31 -15.14 3.09 -13.81
N GLU A 32 -14.85 4.20 -13.11
CA GLU A 32 -15.68 5.38 -13.16
C GLU A 32 -15.65 6.06 -14.53
N THR A 33 -14.51 6.05 -15.20
CA THR A 33 -14.36 6.66 -16.52
C THR A 33 -14.81 5.77 -17.66
N GLY A 34 -15.06 4.51 -17.38
CA GLY A 34 -15.50 3.55 -18.38
C GLY A 34 -14.41 3.11 -19.35
N THR A 35 -13.17 3.32 -18.97
CA THR A 35 -12.02 2.88 -19.79
C THR A 35 -11.25 1.76 -19.13
#